data_4f07a2b0a8fdc81c6a19fbc59824c9f6
#
_entry.id   4f07a2b0a8fdc81c6a19fbc59824c9f6
#
_cell.length_a   1.000
_cell.length_b   1.000
_cell.length_c   1.000
_cell.angle_alpha   90.00
_cell.angle_beta   90.00
_cell.angle_gamma   90.00
#
_symmetry.space_group_name_H-M   'P 1'
#
loop_
_entity.id
_entity.type
_entity.pdbx_description
1 polymer ?
#
loop_
_entity_poly.entity_id
_entity_poly.type
_entity_poly.pdbx_seq_one_letter_code
_entity_poly.pdbx_strand_id
1 'polypeptide(L)'
;LIIAIGGGSVLDYAKIANVLTNAINLKDELINSNYNAKKKFAELVAIPTTAGSGAEVTPNAVIYIDKIKYSVEGEQLKPDYFFLIPELVLAASNKIKSSAGFDAIAQAIESLISRRSNERSKVFAEKSLKLSLNYFLDYLNKPNYENTSAMCIAANLSGEAISISKTTAPHAVSYPFTALYNVSHGHAVSLT
;
A
#
# COMPACT_ATOMS: atom_id res chain seq x y z
N LEU A 1 -1.71 2.34 22.31
CA LEU A 1 -0.78 2.18 21.21
C LEU A 1 -1.04 0.84 20.52
N ILE A 2 -1.13 0.87 19.17
CA ILE A 2 -1.20 -0.33 18.31
C ILE A 2 0.08 -0.36 17.49
N ILE A 3 0.74 -1.51 17.41
CA ILE A 3 1.91 -1.74 16.55
C ILE A 3 1.52 -2.80 15.53
N ALA A 4 1.45 -2.40 14.25
CA ALA A 4 1.12 -3.29 13.14
C ALA A 4 2.40 -3.63 12.36
N ILE A 5 2.77 -4.91 12.33
CA ILE A 5 3.95 -5.43 11.63
C ILE A 5 3.48 -6.40 10.56
N GLY A 6 3.69 -6.10 9.28
CA GLY A 6 3.27 -6.97 8.19
C GLY A 6 3.23 -6.30 6.84
N GLY A 7 2.77 -7.02 5.83
CA GLY A 7 2.51 -6.46 4.50
C GLY A 7 1.27 -5.55 4.48
N GLY A 8 0.97 -4.98 3.32
CA GLY A 8 -0.14 -4.03 3.16
C GLY A 8 -1.47 -4.49 3.77
N SER A 9 -1.85 -5.75 3.57
CA SER A 9 -3.10 -6.29 4.13
C SER A 9 -3.14 -6.26 5.66
N VAL A 10 -2.03 -6.57 6.33
CA VAL A 10 -1.96 -6.52 7.80
C VAL A 10 -2.10 -5.08 8.29
N LEU A 11 -1.41 -4.15 7.63
CA LEU A 11 -1.50 -2.73 7.95
C LEU A 11 -2.92 -2.20 7.74
N ASP A 12 -3.56 -2.59 6.64
CA ASP A 12 -4.93 -2.17 6.31
C ASP A 12 -5.95 -2.71 7.31
N TYR A 13 -5.83 -3.98 7.73
CA TYR A 13 -6.67 -4.52 8.80
C TYR A 13 -6.47 -3.77 10.11
N ALA A 14 -5.24 -3.44 10.47
CA ALA A 14 -4.95 -2.66 11.68
C ALA A 14 -5.57 -1.26 11.63
N LYS A 15 -5.50 -0.58 10.47
CA LYS A 15 -6.15 0.72 10.24
C LYS A 15 -7.66 0.64 10.43
N ILE A 16 -8.31 -0.33 9.78
CA ILE A 16 -9.76 -0.55 9.87
C ILE A 16 -10.16 -0.84 11.32
N ALA A 17 -9.49 -1.78 11.97
CA ALA A 17 -9.75 -2.14 13.35
C ALA A 17 -9.60 -0.95 14.31
N ASN A 18 -8.60 -0.08 14.07
CA ASN A 18 -8.35 1.09 14.90
C ASN A 18 -9.41 2.19 14.77
N VAL A 19 -10.06 2.29 13.62
CA VAL A 19 -11.01 3.38 13.32
C VAL A 19 -12.46 2.92 13.45
N LEU A 20 -12.77 1.68 13.13
CA LEU A 20 -14.12 1.12 13.12
C LEU A 20 -14.41 0.22 14.34
N THR A 21 -13.73 0.45 15.46
CA THR A 21 -13.85 -0.33 16.70
C THR A 21 -15.29 -0.44 17.24
N ASN A 22 -16.11 0.57 17.00
CA ASN A 22 -17.48 0.65 17.50
C ASN A 22 -18.53 0.27 16.45
N ALA A 23 -18.13 -0.33 15.32
CA ALA A 23 -19.08 -0.80 14.31
C ALA A 23 -19.97 -1.92 14.89
N ILE A 24 -21.28 -1.79 14.77
CA ILE A 24 -22.25 -2.80 15.25
C ILE A 24 -22.29 -3.97 14.26
N ASN A 25 -22.28 -3.67 12.97
CA ASN A 25 -22.21 -4.66 11.91
C ASN A 25 -21.19 -4.20 10.87
N LEU A 26 -19.92 -4.43 11.15
CA LEU A 26 -18.78 -3.98 10.33
C LEU A 26 -18.92 -4.41 8.86
N LYS A 27 -19.38 -5.64 8.61
CA LYS A 27 -19.56 -6.16 7.25
C LYS A 27 -20.56 -5.32 6.46
N ASP A 28 -21.73 -5.08 7.00
CA ASP A 28 -22.78 -4.32 6.32
C ASP A 28 -22.42 -2.84 6.19
N GLU A 29 -21.76 -2.28 7.21
CA GLU A 29 -21.27 -0.89 7.16
C GLU A 29 -20.25 -0.69 6.04
N LEU A 30 -19.32 -1.66 5.84
CA LEU A 30 -18.33 -1.61 4.78
C LEU A 30 -18.95 -1.82 3.40
N ILE A 31 -19.86 -2.80 3.25
CA ILE A 31 -20.53 -3.10 1.99
C ILE A 31 -21.35 -1.90 1.51
N ASN A 32 -22.06 -1.25 2.41
CA ASN A 32 -22.92 -0.10 2.11
C ASN A 32 -22.17 1.25 2.13
N SER A 33 -20.86 1.24 2.36
CA SER A 33 -20.04 2.45 2.55
C SER A 33 -20.61 3.40 3.62
N ASN A 34 -21.30 2.86 4.61
CA ASN A 34 -21.93 3.60 5.71
C ASN A 34 -21.16 3.41 7.02
N TYR A 35 -19.87 3.65 6.99
CA TYR A 35 -19.00 3.54 8.15
C TYR A 35 -18.59 4.92 8.71
N ASN A 36 -18.34 4.96 10.00
CA ASN A 36 -17.93 6.18 10.70
C ASN A 36 -16.42 6.17 11.03
N ALA A 37 -15.60 6.58 10.08
CA ALA A 37 -14.15 6.64 10.20
C ALA A 37 -13.66 8.00 10.74
N LYS A 38 -14.27 8.54 11.80
CA LYS A 38 -13.97 9.90 12.30
C LYS A 38 -12.90 9.96 13.39
N LYS A 39 -12.62 8.87 14.09
CA LYS A 39 -11.74 8.88 15.26
C LYS A 39 -10.96 7.58 15.36
N LYS A 40 -9.67 7.69 15.67
CA LYS A 40 -8.83 6.55 16.05
C LYS A 40 -9.14 6.12 17.49
N PHE A 41 -9.08 4.82 17.73
CA PHE A 41 -9.13 4.27 19.08
C PHE A 41 -7.80 4.47 19.82
N ALA A 42 -6.68 4.31 19.11
CA ALA A 42 -5.32 4.44 19.65
C ALA A 42 -4.36 4.99 18.59
N GLU A 43 -3.17 5.45 19.02
CA GLU A 43 -2.07 5.72 18.10
C GLU A 43 -1.65 4.43 17.39
N LEU A 44 -1.36 4.53 16.08
CA LEU A 44 -0.97 3.41 15.23
C LEU A 44 0.46 3.60 14.71
N VAL A 45 1.30 2.63 15.01
CA VAL A 45 2.64 2.47 14.44
C VAL A 45 2.58 1.41 13.34
N ALA A 46 2.98 1.75 12.14
CA ALA A 46 3.04 0.82 11.00
C ALA A 46 4.50 0.43 10.68
N ILE A 47 4.76 -0.89 10.60
CA ILE A 47 6.06 -1.45 10.24
C ILE A 47 5.85 -2.39 9.05
N PRO A 48 6.05 -1.93 7.80
CA PRO A 48 5.85 -2.76 6.62
C PRO A 48 6.93 -3.84 6.49
N THR A 49 6.50 -5.05 6.11
CA THR A 49 7.40 -6.16 5.80
C THR A 49 7.48 -6.46 4.30
N THR A 50 6.88 -5.58 3.47
CA THR A 50 6.95 -5.60 2.01
C THR A 50 7.22 -4.20 1.49
N ALA A 51 8.03 -4.07 0.44
CA ALA A 51 8.29 -2.79 -0.23
C ALA A 51 7.36 -2.68 -1.46
N GLY A 52 6.13 -2.18 -1.25
CA GLY A 52 5.14 -2.11 -2.32
C GLY A 52 4.00 -1.14 -2.07
N SER A 53 3.02 -1.51 -1.28
CA SER A 53 1.74 -0.80 -1.14
C SER A 53 1.80 0.63 -0.58
N GLY A 54 2.86 0.98 0.17
CA GLY A 54 2.92 2.26 0.89
C GLY A 54 1.80 2.43 1.94
N ALA A 55 1.25 1.32 2.44
CA ALA A 55 0.11 1.36 3.36
C ALA A 55 0.41 2.08 4.67
N GLU A 56 1.68 2.20 5.03
CA GLU A 56 2.14 2.92 6.23
C GLU A 56 1.97 4.45 6.16
N VAL A 57 1.70 5.00 4.96
CA VAL A 57 1.52 6.45 4.76
C VAL A 57 0.20 6.82 4.07
N THR A 58 -0.62 5.83 3.70
CA THR A 58 -1.87 6.11 2.98
C THR A 58 -3.08 6.29 3.91
N PRO A 59 -4.00 7.24 3.63
CA PRO A 59 -5.22 7.46 4.38
C PRO A 59 -6.38 6.56 3.91
N ASN A 60 -6.08 5.40 3.38
CA ASN A 60 -7.05 4.41 2.95
C ASN A 60 -6.63 3.01 3.38
N ALA A 61 -7.57 2.11 3.42
CA ALA A 61 -7.36 0.70 3.70
C ALA A 61 -8.25 -0.17 2.80
N VAL A 62 -7.72 -1.33 2.39
CA VAL A 62 -8.41 -2.26 1.52
C VAL A 62 -8.77 -3.53 2.28
N ILE A 63 -10.00 -3.98 2.10
CA ILE A 63 -10.48 -5.25 2.63
C ILE A 63 -11.25 -6.02 1.55
N TYR A 64 -11.14 -7.34 1.55
CA TYR A 64 -11.93 -8.21 0.71
C TYR A 64 -13.02 -8.91 1.53
N ILE A 65 -14.27 -8.78 1.09
CA ILE A 65 -15.43 -9.46 1.67
C ILE A 65 -16.08 -10.25 0.55
N ASP A 66 -16.22 -11.56 0.73
CA ASP A 66 -16.82 -12.46 -0.27
C ASP A 66 -16.20 -12.28 -1.68
N LYS A 67 -14.88 -12.14 -1.76
CA LYS A 67 -14.08 -11.89 -2.98
C LYS A 67 -14.34 -10.53 -3.66
N ILE A 68 -15.08 -9.65 -3.03
CA ILE A 68 -15.28 -8.28 -3.50
C ILE A 68 -14.37 -7.35 -2.71
N LYS A 69 -13.66 -6.45 -3.43
CA LYS A 69 -12.80 -5.46 -2.82
C LYS A 69 -13.62 -4.27 -2.33
N TYR A 70 -13.40 -3.89 -1.10
CA TYR A 70 -13.90 -2.64 -0.50
C TYR A 70 -12.73 -1.76 -0.09
N SER A 71 -12.89 -0.46 -0.26
CA SER A 71 -11.91 0.54 0.18
C SER A 71 -12.54 1.43 1.23
N VAL A 72 -11.86 1.54 2.36
CA VAL A 72 -12.21 2.50 3.41
C VAL A 72 -11.28 3.69 3.28
N GLU A 73 -11.82 4.89 3.22
CA GLU A 73 -11.05 6.12 3.07
C GLU A 73 -11.31 7.08 4.24
N GLY A 74 -10.28 7.78 4.68
CA GLY A 74 -10.36 8.81 5.70
C GLY A 74 -9.00 9.11 6.32
N GLU A 75 -8.75 10.37 6.65
CA GLU A 75 -7.47 10.80 7.23
C GLU A 75 -7.13 10.05 8.53
N GLN A 76 -8.13 9.58 9.26
CA GLN A 76 -7.95 8.82 10.49
C GLN A 76 -7.38 7.41 10.26
N LEU A 77 -7.39 6.91 9.02
CA LEU A 77 -6.76 5.64 8.68
C LEU A 77 -5.24 5.75 8.52
N LYS A 78 -4.72 6.95 8.27
CA LYS A 78 -3.27 7.16 8.13
C LYS A 78 -2.59 6.82 9.46
N PRO A 79 -1.57 5.93 9.49
CA PRO A 79 -0.78 5.66 10.69
C PRO A 79 -0.16 6.95 11.25
N ASP A 80 0.01 7.01 12.57
CA ASP A 80 0.61 8.16 13.24
C ASP A 80 2.12 8.13 13.10
N TYR A 81 2.70 6.93 13.13
CA TYR A 81 4.13 6.69 12.97
C TYR A 81 4.36 5.50 12.05
N PHE A 82 5.50 5.48 11.38
CA PHE A 82 5.96 4.30 10.66
C PHE A 82 7.47 4.12 10.82
N PHE A 83 7.93 2.88 10.70
CA PHE A 83 9.34 2.55 10.64
C PHE A 83 9.60 1.65 9.44
N LEU A 84 10.54 2.05 8.59
CA LEU A 84 11.05 1.22 7.50
C LEU A 84 12.24 0.43 8.03
N ILE A 85 12.07 -0.89 8.14
CA ILE A 85 13.08 -1.81 8.65
C ILE A 85 13.44 -2.77 7.49
N PRO A 86 14.51 -2.45 6.72
CA PRO A 86 14.86 -3.22 5.53
C PRO A 86 15.10 -4.70 5.79
N GLU A 87 15.57 -5.05 6.98
CA GLU A 87 15.83 -6.44 7.37
C GLU A 87 14.57 -7.31 7.35
N LEU A 88 13.42 -6.75 7.70
CA LEU A 88 12.13 -7.46 7.65
C LEU A 88 11.67 -7.70 6.21
N VAL A 89 12.01 -6.79 5.30
CA VAL A 89 11.69 -6.90 3.87
C VAL A 89 12.69 -7.80 3.16
N LEU A 90 13.97 -7.76 3.56
CA LEU A 90 15.04 -8.57 2.99
C LEU A 90 14.74 -10.07 3.05
N ALA A 91 14.09 -10.53 4.11
CA ALA A 91 13.73 -11.94 4.31
C ALA A 91 12.58 -12.43 3.40
N ALA A 92 11.86 -11.53 2.71
CA ALA A 92 10.74 -11.91 1.85
C ALA A 92 11.20 -12.73 0.62
N SER A 93 10.34 -13.63 0.14
CA SER A 93 10.63 -14.41 -1.07
C SER A 93 10.68 -13.52 -2.32
N ASN A 94 11.38 -13.98 -3.36
CA ASN A 94 11.46 -13.24 -4.63
C ASN A 94 10.07 -13.02 -5.25
N LYS A 95 9.14 -13.94 -5.08
CA LYS A 95 7.74 -13.79 -5.52
C LYS A 95 7.07 -12.60 -4.83
N ILE A 96 7.27 -12.42 -3.54
CA ILE A 96 6.73 -11.28 -2.78
C ILE A 96 7.45 -10.00 -3.19
N LYS A 97 8.77 -10.03 -3.26
CA LYS A 97 9.59 -8.87 -3.65
C LYS A 97 9.25 -8.34 -5.03
N SER A 98 9.12 -9.24 -6.03
CA SER A 98 8.80 -8.84 -7.41
C SER A 98 7.41 -8.23 -7.51
N SER A 99 6.41 -8.88 -6.90
CA SER A 99 5.04 -8.35 -6.90
C SER A 99 4.96 -7.01 -6.18
N ALA A 100 5.49 -6.92 -4.96
CA ALA A 100 5.42 -5.69 -4.17
C ALA A 100 6.22 -4.54 -4.83
N GLY A 101 7.45 -4.82 -5.28
CA GLY A 101 8.27 -3.78 -5.91
C GLY A 101 7.69 -3.26 -7.22
N PHE A 102 7.05 -4.13 -8.01
CA PHE A 102 6.34 -3.67 -9.21
C PHE A 102 5.11 -2.82 -8.87
N ASP A 103 4.40 -3.16 -7.79
CA ASP A 103 3.28 -2.34 -7.28
C ASP A 103 3.73 -0.89 -6.98
N ALA A 104 4.87 -0.72 -6.30
CA ALA A 104 5.44 0.61 -6.05
C ALA A 104 5.78 1.37 -7.34
N ILE A 105 6.33 0.67 -8.36
CA ILE A 105 6.63 1.27 -9.67
C ILE A 105 5.34 1.71 -10.36
N ALA A 106 4.34 0.85 -10.41
CA ALA A 106 3.04 1.15 -11.03
C ALA A 106 2.35 2.33 -10.34
N GLN A 107 2.33 2.35 -9.01
CA GLN A 107 1.78 3.47 -8.22
C GLN A 107 2.46 4.79 -8.57
N ALA A 108 3.79 4.81 -8.68
CA ALA A 108 4.52 6.02 -9.05
C ALA A 108 4.17 6.49 -10.45
N ILE A 109 4.13 5.60 -11.45
CA ILE A 109 3.74 5.92 -12.82
C ILE A 109 2.30 6.43 -12.87
N GLU A 110 1.37 5.72 -12.24
CA GLU A 110 -0.04 6.11 -12.23
C GLU A 110 -0.25 7.44 -11.53
N SER A 111 0.50 7.72 -10.46
CA SER A 111 0.47 9.03 -9.80
C SER A 111 0.86 10.17 -10.73
N LEU A 112 1.87 9.96 -11.59
CA LEU A 112 2.31 10.99 -12.57
C LEU A 112 1.23 11.30 -13.61
N ILE A 113 0.50 10.29 -14.08
CA ILE A 113 -0.53 10.44 -15.14
C ILE A 113 -1.94 10.68 -14.59
N SER A 114 -2.14 10.58 -13.29
CA SER A 114 -3.45 10.79 -12.68
C SER A 114 -3.97 12.21 -12.89
N ARG A 115 -5.27 12.34 -13.18
CA ARG A 115 -5.94 13.65 -13.24
C ARG A 115 -5.92 14.42 -11.91
N ARG A 116 -5.67 13.74 -10.79
CA ARG A 116 -5.54 14.32 -9.45
C ARG A 116 -4.09 14.62 -9.08
N SER A 117 -3.15 14.39 -10.01
CA SER A 117 -1.75 14.70 -9.79
C SER A 117 -1.54 16.20 -9.56
N ASN A 118 -0.65 16.55 -8.65
CA ASN A 118 -0.20 17.91 -8.39
C ASN A 118 1.31 17.93 -8.19
N GLU A 119 1.91 19.10 -8.04
CA GLU A 119 3.36 19.24 -7.92
C GLU A 119 3.95 18.42 -6.75
N ARG A 120 3.25 18.32 -5.63
CA ARG A 120 3.70 17.53 -4.48
C ARG A 120 3.69 16.04 -4.78
N SER A 121 2.60 15.52 -5.38
CA SER A 121 2.51 14.10 -5.74
C SER A 121 3.52 13.73 -6.82
N LYS A 122 3.80 14.61 -7.78
CA LYS A 122 4.83 14.40 -8.80
C LYS A 122 6.22 14.25 -8.20
N VAL A 123 6.60 15.13 -7.27
CA VAL A 123 7.90 15.05 -6.58
C VAL A 123 8.08 13.71 -5.88
N PHE A 124 7.06 13.22 -5.19
CA PHE A 124 7.11 11.90 -4.55
C PHE A 124 7.20 10.77 -5.58
N ALA A 125 6.36 10.81 -6.61
CA ALA A 125 6.32 9.79 -7.67
C ALA A 125 7.64 9.71 -8.45
N GLU A 126 8.23 10.84 -8.84
CA GLU A 126 9.51 10.88 -9.54
C GLU A 126 10.66 10.32 -8.69
N LYS A 127 10.72 10.68 -7.40
CA LYS A 127 11.72 10.12 -6.48
C LYS A 127 11.54 8.62 -6.29
N SER A 128 10.30 8.16 -6.11
CA SER A 128 9.97 6.74 -6.02
C SER A 128 10.42 5.99 -7.28
N LEU A 129 10.04 6.49 -8.45
CA LEU A 129 10.36 5.86 -9.73
C LEU A 129 11.86 5.81 -9.98
N LYS A 130 12.58 6.89 -9.67
CA LYS A 130 14.05 6.91 -9.79
C LYS A 130 14.71 5.85 -8.91
N LEU A 131 14.31 5.71 -7.66
CA LEU A 131 14.83 4.68 -6.76
C LEU A 131 14.46 3.29 -7.27
N SER A 132 13.20 3.05 -7.60
CA SER A 132 12.73 1.76 -8.05
C SER A 132 13.46 1.29 -9.30
N LEU A 133 13.58 2.14 -10.33
CA LEU A 133 14.24 1.77 -11.58
C LEU A 133 15.73 1.50 -11.41
N ASN A 134 16.39 2.18 -10.46
CA ASN A 134 17.81 1.96 -10.21
C ASN A 134 18.09 0.69 -9.38
N TYR A 135 17.20 0.30 -8.47
CA TYR A 135 17.49 -0.75 -7.50
C TYR A 135 16.64 -2.01 -7.62
N PHE A 136 15.53 -1.99 -8.36
CA PHE A 136 14.57 -3.10 -8.39
C PHE A 136 15.18 -4.42 -8.85
N LEU A 137 15.97 -4.43 -9.92
CA LEU A 137 16.58 -5.66 -10.44
C LEU A 137 17.64 -6.22 -9.49
N ASP A 138 18.45 -5.37 -8.87
CA ASP A 138 19.42 -5.81 -7.88
C ASP A 138 18.74 -6.28 -6.59
N TYR A 139 17.67 -5.64 -6.17
CA TYR A 139 16.84 -6.07 -5.06
C TYR A 139 16.26 -7.47 -5.26
N LEU A 140 15.95 -7.87 -6.49
CA LEU A 140 15.45 -9.21 -6.80
C LEU A 140 16.59 -10.24 -6.94
N ASN A 141 17.65 -9.88 -7.65
CA ASN A 141 18.70 -10.84 -8.06
C ASN A 141 19.83 -10.97 -7.04
N LYS A 142 20.16 -9.92 -6.33
CA LYS A 142 21.27 -9.84 -5.35
C LYS A 142 20.84 -8.99 -4.13
N PRO A 143 19.79 -9.40 -3.41
CA PRO A 143 19.24 -8.61 -2.31
C PRO A 143 20.30 -8.36 -1.24
N ASN A 144 20.41 -7.11 -0.83
CA ASN A 144 21.24 -6.66 0.27
C ASN A 144 20.55 -5.51 1.00
N TYR A 145 21.15 -5.02 2.08
CA TYR A 145 20.57 -3.93 2.87
C TYR A 145 20.34 -2.66 2.06
N GLU A 146 21.31 -2.27 1.21
CA GLU A 146 21.24 -1.02 0.44
C GLU A 146 20.08 -1.03 -0.56
N ASN A 147 20.01 -2.03 -1.44
CA ASN A 147 18.97 -2.10 -2.45
C ASN A 147 17.57 -2.37 -1.83
N THR A 148 17.51 -3.12 -0.73
CA THR A 148 16.26 -3.33 0.02
C THR A 148 15.80 -2.02 0.68
N SER A 149 16.71 -1.26 1.30
CA SER A 149 16.41 0.06 1.88
C SER A 149 15.90 1.04 0.82
N ALA A 150 16.56 1.06 -0.35
CA ALA A 150 16.13 1.89 -1.47
C ALA A 150 14.70 1.54 -1.93
N MET A 151 14.36 0.25 -2.01
CA MET A 151 13.01 -0.19 -2.36
C MET A 151 11.98 0.11 -1.28
N CYS A 152 12.33 0.02 0.01
CA CYS A 152 11.45 0.45 1.10
C CYS A 152 11.12 1.94 0.99
N ILE A 153 12.13 2.78 0.75
CA ILE A 153 11.94 4.22 0.56
C ILE A 153 11.12 4.49 -0.70
N ALA A 154 11.37 3.78 -1.79
CA ALA A 154 10.60 3.93 -3.02
C ALA A 154 9.12 3.60 -2.82
N ALA A 155 8.80 2.50 -2.15
CA ALA A 155 7.43 2.12 -1.82
C ALA A 155 6.72 3.14 -0.92
N ASN A 156 7.42 3.66 0.09
CA ASN A 156 6.91 4.72 0.95
C ASN A 156 6.57 5.99 0.14
N LEU A 157 7.49 6.43 -0.71
CA LEU A 157 7.30 7.59 -1.57
C LEU A 157 6.16 7.38 -2.59
N SER A 158 6.00 6.17 -3.16
CA SER A 158 4.85 5.87 -4.02
C SER A 158 3.54 5.96 -3.24
N GLY A 159 3.52 5.48 -1.99
CA GLY A 159 2.38 5.62 -1.08
C GLY A 159 2.01 7.08 -0.80
N GLU A 160 3.00 7.94 -0.51
CA GLU A 160 2.77 9.39 -0.35
C GLU A 160 2.24 10.03 -1.64
N ALA A 161 2.73 9.60 -2.81
CA ALA A 161 2.24 10.09 -4.10
C ALA A 161 0.77 9.74 -4.32
N ILE A 162 0.39 8.45 -4.18
CA ILE A 162 -1.01 8.00 -4.38
C ILE A 162 -1.97 8.43 -3.28
N SER A 163 -1.47 8.80 -2.10
CA SER A 163 -2.30 9.43 -1.07
C SER A 163 -2.97 10.70 -1.59
N ILE A 164 -2.27 11.43 -2.48
CA ILE A 164 -2.74 12.66 -3.10
C ILE A 164 -3.47 12.38 -4.42
N SER A 165 -2.79 11.69 -5.36
CA SER A 165 -3.23 11.54 -6.74
C SER A 165 -4.23 10.40 -6.97
N LYS A 166 -4.28 9.43 -6.04
CA LYS A 166 -4.90 8.11 -6.22
C LYS A 166 -4.24 7.32 -7.35
N THR A 167 -4.57 6.03 -7.44
CA THR A 167 -4.23 5.17 -8.57
C THR A 167 -5.25 5.32 -9.70
N THR A 168 -5.02 4.70 -10.85
CA THR A 168 -5.81 4.86 -12.07
C THR A 168 -6.33 3.51 -12.62
N ALA A 169 -6.53 3.40 -13.92
CA ALA A 169 -7.14 2.24 -14.55
C ALA A 169 -6.38 0.91 -14.33
N PRO A 170 -5.04 0.83 -14.41
CA PRO A 170 -4.33 -0.43 -14.16
C PRO A 170 -4.67 -1.04 -12.81
N HIS A 171 -4.61 -0.28 -11.74
CA HIS A 171 -5.02 -0.76 -10.41
C HIS A 171 -6.49 -1.19 -10.38
N ALA A 172 -7.40 -0.39 -10.96
CA ALA A 172 -8.82 -0.71 -10.96
C ALA A 172 -9.13 -2.03 -11.70
N VAL A 173 -8.48 -2.26 -12.84
CA VAL A 173 -8.64 -3.48 -13.65
C VAL A 173 -7.98 -4.69 -12.99
N SER A 174 -6.93 -4.50 -12.18
CA SER A 174 -6.19 -5.57 -11.53
C SER A 174 -6.99 -6.31 -10.43
N TYR A 175 -7.96 -5.66 -9.80
CA TYR A 175 -8.67 -6.22 -8.62
C TYR A 175 -9.37 -7.55 -8.87
N PRO A 176 -10.10 -7.77 -9.97
CA PRO A 176 -10.69 -9.07 -10.29
C PRO A 176 -9.65 -10.20 -10.41
N PHE A 177 -8.46 -9.92 -10.94
CA PHE A 177 -7.38 -10.92 -11.04
C PHE A 177 -6.93 -11.39 -9.66
N THR A 178 -6.81 -10.48 -8.71
CA THR A 178 -6.47 -10.83 -7.33
C THR A 178 -7.64 -11.58 -6.65
N ALA A 179 -8.86 -11.07 -6.77
CA ALA A 179 -10.01 -11.59 -6.03
C ALA A 179 -10.50 -12.96 -6.53
N LEU A 180 -10.49 -13.19 -7.85
CA LEU A 180 -11.06 -14.37 -8.47
C LEU A 180 -10.02 -15.45 -8.79
N TYR A 181 -8.81 -15.03 -9.18
CA TYR A 181 -7.77 -15.94 -9.66
C TYR A 181 -6.59 -16.08 -8.68
N ASN A 182 -6.66 -15.42 -7.51
CA ASN A 182 -5.60 -15.45 -6.49
C ASN A 182 -4.21 -15.03 -7.01
N VAL A 183 -4.20 -14.14 -7.99
CA VAL A 183 -2.96 -13.51 -8.48
C VAL A 183 -2.52 -12.46 -7.45
N SER A 184 -1.24 -12.43 -7.09
CA SER A 184 -0.73 -11.40 -6.16
C SER A 184 -0.94 -10.00 -6.75
N HIS A 185 -1.31 -9.02 -5.91
CA HIS A 185 -1.79 -7.72 -6.36
C HIS A 185 -0.85 -7.01 -7.34
N GLY A 186 0.42 -6.83 -6.98
CA GLY A 186 1.37 -6.16 -7.87
C GLY A 186 1.64 -6.94 -9.18
N HIS A 187 1.55 -8.28 -9.15
CA HIS A 187 1.58 -9.07 -10.40
C HIS A 187 0.31 -8.79 -11.22
N ALA A 188 -0.87 -8.77 -10.59
CA ALA A 188 -2.10 -8.43 -11.30
C ALA A 188 -2.03 -7.04 -11.96
N VAL A 189 -1.48 -6.05 -11.25
CA VAL A 189 -1.23 -4.70 -11.80
C VAL A 189 -0.25 -4.74 -12.98
N SER A 190 0.76 -5.64 -12.96
CA SER A 190 1.73 -5.75 -14.07
C SER A 190 1.13 -6.32 -15.36
N LEU A 191 -0.05 -6.91 -15.30
CA LEU A 191 -0.77 -7.49 -16.45
C LEU A 191 -1.75 -6.50 -17.10
N THR A 192 -1.94 -5.33 -16.51
CA THR A 192 -2.93 -4.32 -16.91
C THR A 192 -2.28 -3.01 -17.29
#